data_a766f05c14f7d5b5c4d9b9063b52b0f2
#
_entry.id   a766f05c14f7d5b5c4d9b9063b52b0f2
#
_cell.length_a   1.000
_cell.length_b   1.000
_cell.length_c   1.000
_cell.angle_alpha   90.00
_cell.angle_beta   90.00
_cell.angle_gamma   90.00
#
_symmetry.space_group_name_H-M   'P 1'
#
loop_
_entity.id
_entity.type
_entity.pdbx_description
1 polymer ?
#
loop_
_entity_poly.entity_id
_entity_poly.type
_entity_poly.pdbx_seq_one_letter_code
_entity_poly.pdbx_strand_id
1 'polypeptide(L)'
;MKKFIITYHAPIDANWKTAESSSEEMEKGMEAWMEWARKCGDNLVDFGTPLGNGITLVPGGGSSNSERQVIGYSILQANGMEEARELMKDHPHMGWNPACEIEIHESLAVPGS
;
A
#
# COMPACT_ATOMS: atom_id res chain seq x y z
N MET A 1 -6.51 19.21 5.56
CA MET A 1 -5.48 18.20 5.62
C MET A 1 -4.97 17.85 4.24
N LYS A 2 -3.73 17.40 4.16
CA LYS A 2 -3.13 16.95 2.90
C LYS A 2 -3.45 15.47 2.68
N LYS A 3 -3.49 15.06 1.42
CA LYS A 3 -3.67 13.65 1.06
C LYS A 3 -2.33 13.00 0.82
N PHE A 4 -2.24 11.73 1.18
CA PHE A 4 -1.03 10.92 0.98
C PHE A 4 -1.43 9.61 0.32
N ILE A 5 -0.71 9.25 -0.72
CA ILE A 5 -0.92 7.99 -1.43
C ILE A 5 0.09 6.99 -0.87
N ILE A 6 -0.42 5.90 -0.37
CA ILE A 6 0.40 4.87 0.25
C ILE A 6 0.48 3.70 -0.73
N THR A 7 1.69 3.24 -1.02
CA THR A 7 1.86 2.04 -1.83
C THR A 7 2.59 0.99 -1.01
N TYR A 8 2.10 -0.23 -1.12
CA TYR A 8 2.66 -1.39 -0.42
C TYR A 8 3.48 -2.20 -1.40
N HIS A 9 4.70 -2.57 -1.01
CA HIS A 9 5.63 -3.27 -1.88
C HIS A 9 6.08 -4.58 -1.24
N ALA A 10 6.17 -5.62 -2.07
CA ALA A 10 6.66 -6.92 -1.64
C ALA A 10 7.29 -7.64 -2.84
N PRO A 11 8.22 -8.58 -2.62
CA PRO A 11 8.82 -9.33 -3.72
C PRO A 11 7.75 -10.09 -4.51
N ILE A 12 7.73 -9.88 -5.82
CA ILE A 12 6.71 -10.47 -6.70
C ILE A 12 6.99 -11.94 -6.98
N ASP A 13 8.25 -12.33 -6.98
CA ASP A 13 8.68 -13.69 -7.25
C ASP A 13 8.43 -14.64 -6.09
N ALA A 14 8.14 -14.10 -4.95
CA ALA A 14 7.95 -14.93 -3.79
C ALA A 14 6.62 -15.66 -3.88
N ASN A 15 6.62 -16.88 -3.46
CA ASN A 15 5.42 -17.63 -3.16
C ASN A 15 4.65 -16.99 -2.01
N TRP A 16 4.85 -15.69 -1.82
CA TRP A 16 4.14 -14.93 -0.82
C TRP A 16 2.65 -14.85 -1.13
N LYS A 17 2.35 -15.02 -2.41
CA LYS A 17 0.96 -15.22 -2.75
C LYS A 17 0.57 -16.52 -2.09
N THR A 18 0.05 -16.45 -1.10
CA THR A 18 -0.87 -17.21 -0.32
C THR A 18 -1.46 -18.49 -0.90
N ALA A 19 -0.89 -19.01 -1.98
CA ALA A 19 -1.33 -20.29 -2.50
C ALA A 19 -1.24 -21.38 -1.42
N GLU A 20 -0.43 -21.16 -0.42
CA GLU A 20 -0.25 -22.08 0.69
C GLU A 20 -0.80 -21.55 2.01
N SER A 21 -1.36 -20.34 2.03
CA SER A 21 -1.96 -19.81 3.24
C SER A 21 -3.35 -20.38 3.45
N SER A 22 -3.63 -20.78 4.67
CA SER A 22 -4.96 -21.26 5.02
C SER A 22 -5.94 -20.09 5.05
N SER A 23 -7.23 -20.40 4.99
CA SER A 23 -8.27 -19.37 5.12
C SER A 23 -8.16 -18.64 6.45
N GLU A 24 -7.76 -19.35 7.51
CA GLU A 24 -7.58 -18.74 8.82
C GLU A 24 -6.46 -17.72 8.82
N GLU A 25 -5.35 -18.02 8.15
CA GLU A 25 -4.22 -17.09 8.06
C GLU A 25 -4.60 -15.85 7.29
N MET A 26 -5.37 -16.01 6.22
CA MET A 26 -5.84 -14.89 5.43
C MET A 26 -6.80 -14.01 6.23
N GLU A 27 -7.68 -14.62 7.01
CA GLU A 27 -8.61 -13.89 7.88
C GLU A 27 -7.86 -13.11 8.96
N LYS A 28 -6.85 -13.73 9.57
CA LYS A 28 -6.04 -13.05 10.60
C LYS A 28 -5.27 -11.88 10.00
N GLY A 29 -4.75 -12.04 8.80
CA GLY A 29 -4.08 -10.95 8.10
C GLY A 29 -5.04 -9.79 7.85
N MET A 30 -6.24 -10.10 7.39
CA MET A 30 -7.25 -9.08 7.14
C MET A 30 -7.70 -8.40 8.44
N GLU A 31 -7.82 -9.16 9.53
CA GLU A 31 -8.16 -8.59 10.83
C GLU A 31 -7.15 -7.54 11.28
N ALA A 32 -5.85 -7.83 11.07
CA ALA A 32 -4.79 -6.89 11.42
C ALA A 32 -4.90 -5.61 10.60
N TRP A 33 -5.18 -5.72 9.30
CA TRP A 33 -5.38 -4.56 8.43
C TRP A 33 -6.61 -3.75 8.85
N MET A 34 -7.69 -4.42 9.19
CA MET A 34 -8.92 -3.76 9.64
C MET A 34 -8.70 -3.05 10.98
N GLU A 35 -7.90 -3.64 11.86
CA GLU A 35 -7.55 -2.99 13.13
C GLU A 35 -6.75 -1.73 12.90
N TRP A 36 -5.77 -1.78 11.98
CA TRP A 36 -5.03 -0.60 11.58
C TRP A 36 -5.96 0.48 11.02
N ALA A 37 -6.93 0.08 10.17
CA ALA A 37 -7.89 1.01 9.59
C ALA A 37 -8.70 1.70 10.68
N ARG A 38 -9.11 0.95 11.70
CA ARG A 38 -9.86 1.54 12.82
C ARG A 38 -9.01 2.55 13.59
N LYS A 39 -7.72 2.29 13.78
CA LYS A 39 -6.82 3.22 14.44
C LYS A 39 -6.67 4.51 13.65
N CYS A 40 -6.65 4.43 12.34
CA CYS A 40 -6.55 5.62 11.50
C CYS A 40 -7.81 6.49 11.58
N GLY A 41 -8.97 5.87 11.78
CA GLY A 41 -10.22 6.60 11.87
C GLY A 41 -10.44 7.52 10.67
N ASP A 42 -10.71 8.79 10.95
CA ASP A 42 -10.99 9.77 9.89
C ASP A 42 -9.77 10.12 9.04
N ASN A 43 -8.58 9.70 9.44
CA ASN A 43 -7.38 9.90 8.62
C ASN A 43 -7.35 8.96 7.42
N LEU A 44 -8.11 7.88 7.43
CA LEU A 44 -8.17 6.94 6.32
C LEU A 44 -9.24 7.37 5.33
N VAL A 45 -8.81 7.87 4.16
CA VAL A 45 -9.70 8.32 3.11
C VAL A 45 -10.20 7.14 2.29
N ASP A 46 -9.30 6.23 1.95
CA ASP A 46 -9.60 5.04 1.17
C ASP A 46 -8.71 3.91 1.67
N PHE A 47 -9.34 2.85 2.15
CA PHE A 47 -8.61 1.67 2.60
C PHE A 47 -7.80 1.04 1.46
N GLY A 48 -8.31 1.17 0.24
CA GLY A 48 -7.66 0.63 -0.95
C GLY A 48 -7.95 -0.83 -1.16
N THR A 49 -7.25 -1.40 -2.12
CA THR A 49 -7.38 -2.81 -2.48
C THR A 49 -6.01 -3.39 -2.76
N PRO A 50 -5.90 -4.74 -2.75
CA PRO A 50 -4.71 -5.37 -3.32
C PRO A 50 -4.61 -5.01 -4.81
N LEU A 51 -3.38 -4.90 -5.29
CA LEU A 51 -3.10 -4.62 -6.69
C LEU A 51 -2.26 -5.76 -7.27
N GLY A 52 -2.45 -6.03 -8.55
CA GLY A 52 -1.71 -7.08 -9.22
C GLY A 52 -1.70 -6.87 -10.72
N ASN A 53 -0.94 -7.72 -11.40
CA ASN A 53 -0.86 -7.73 -12.86
C ASN A 53 -0.44 -6.38 -13.45
N GLY A 54 0.45 -5.67 -12.75
CA GLY A 54 0.91 -4.36 -13.19
C GLY A 54 1.74 -4.45 -14.46
N ILE A 55 1.59 -3.45 -15.32
CA ILE A 55 2.42 -3.32 -16.51
C ILE A 55 3.08 -1.95 -16.52
N THR A 56 4.22 -1.88 -17.16
CA THR A 56 4.95 -0.63 -17.37
C THR A 56 4.84 -0.24 -18.82
N LEU A 57 4.44 1.01 -19.06
CA LEU A 57 4.43 1.58 -20.40
C LEU A 57 5.56 2.57 -20.52
N VAL A 58 6.21 2.60 -21.67
CA VAL A 58 7.32 3.54 -21.92
C VAL A 58 7.03 4.38 -23.15
N PRO A 59 7.65 5.58 -23.25
CA PRO A 59 7.52 6.39 -24.45
C PRO A 59 7.97 5.60 -25.66
N GLY A 60 7.25 5.72 -26.77
CA GLY A 60 7.53 4.95 -27.97
C GLY A 60 6.67 3.71 -28.13
N GLY A 61 5.84 3.38 -27.14
CA GLY A 61 4.85 2.33 -27.26
C GLY A 61 5.24 0.96 -26.72
N GLY A 62 6.41 0.85 -26.08
CA GLY A 62 6.79 -0.40 -25.43
C GLY A 62 6.04 -0.64 -24.14
N SER A 63 5.86 -1.92 -23.79
CA SER A 63 5.27 -2.28 -22.51
C SER A 63 5.93 -3.55 -21.97
N SER A 64 5.90 -3.72 -20.66
CA SER A 64 6.46 -4.89 -19.99
C SER A 64 5.75 -5.10 -18.66
N ASN A 65 5.94 -6.26 -18.07
CA ASN A 65 5.41 -6.48 -16.71
C ASN A 65 6.11 -5.54 -15.74
N SER A 66 5.34 -5.00 -14.80
CA SER A 66 5.92 -4.11 -13.79
C SER A 66 6.84 -4.88 -12.84
N GLU A 67 8.03 -4.32 -12.59
CA GLU A 67 8.98 -4.86 -11.62
C GLU A 67 9.00 -4.05 -10.33
N ARG A 68 8.07 -3.10 -10.19
CA ARG A 68 8.02 -2.20 -9.02
C ARG A 68 7.50 -2.87 -7.76
N GLN A 69 6.98 -4.08 -7.90
CA GLN A 69 6.53 -4.90 -6.77
C GLN A 69 5.41 -4.26 -5.93
N VAL A 70 4.56 -3.45 -6.57
CA VAL A 70 3.42 -2.82 -5.91
C VAL A 70 2.32 -3.85 -5.74
N ILE A 71 1.89 -4.08 -4.50
CA ILE A 71 0.89 -5.11 -4.20
C ILE A 71 -0.39 -4.55 -3.60
N GLY A 72 -0.46 -3.25 -3.38
CA GLY A 72 -1.66 -2.63 -2.84
C GLY A 72 -1.48 -1.14 -2.65
N TYR A 73 -2.55 -0.47 -2.25
CA TYR A 73 -2.51 0.96 -1.97
C TYR A 73 -3.53 1.34 -0.90
N SER A 74 -3.33 2.49 -0.29
CA SER A 74 -4.31 3.15 0.57
C SER A 74 -4.15 4.65 0.39
N ILE A 75 -5.16 5.42 0.79
CA ILE A 75 -5.10 6.87 0.75
C ILE A 75 -5.40 7.40 2.14
N LEU A 76 -4.49 8.22 2.66
CA LEU A 76 -4.64 8.86 3.96
C LEU A 76 -4.80 10.37 3.80
N GLN A 77 -5.31 11.01 4.85
CA GLN A 77 -5.20 12.45 5.01
C GLN A 77 -4.53 12.73 6.35
N ALA A 78 -3.67 13.72 6.37
CA ALA A 78 -2.90 14.08 7.55
C ALA A 78 -2.44 15.53 7.44
N ASN A 79 -2.02 16.11 8.55
CA ASN A 79 -1.56 17.49 8.57
C ASN A 79 -0.20 17.65 7.87
N GLY A 80 0.57 16.59 7.77
CA GLY A 80 1.86 16.60 7.11
C GLY A 80 2.47 15.21 7.08
N MET A 81 3.65 15.11 6.49
CA MET A 81 4.36 13.82 6.34
C MET A 81 4.66 13.15 7.68
N GLU A 82 4.96 13.94 8.72
CA GLU A 82 5.23 13.38 10.05
C GLU A 82 4.05 12.59 10.59
N GLU A 83 2.85 13.16 10.48
CA GLU A 83 1.64 12.47 10.93
C GLU A 83 1.34 11.26 10.07
N ALA A 84 1.55 11.36 8.74
CA ALA A 84 1.37 10.23 7.85
C ALA A 84 2.31 9.08 8.21
N ARG A 85 3.56 9.39 8.53
CA ARG A 85 4.53 8.38 8.97
C ARG A 85 4.08 7.70 10.26
N GLU A 86 3.57 8.48 11.21
CA GLU A 86 3.08 7.92 12.48
C GLU A 86 1.92 6.96 12.26
N LEU A 87 1.03 7.28 11.35
CA LEU A 87 -0.10 6.42 11.03
C LEU A 87 0.33 5.09 10.41
N MET A 88 1.46 5.07 9.69
CA MET A 88 1.92 3.90 8.95
C MET A 88 2.96 3.06 9.70
N LYS A 89 3.58 3.57 10.75
CA LYS A 89 4.73 2.88 11.37
C LYS A 89 4.43 1.49 11.92
N ASP A 90 3.21 1.28 12.38
CA ASP A 90 2.80 -0.02 12.96
C ASP A 90 1.90 -0.82 12.03
N HIS A 91 1.89 -0.47 10.74
CA HIS A 91 1.05 -1.17 9.77
C HIS A 91 1.46 -2.65 9.69
N PRO A 92 0.49 -3.59 9.64
CA PRO A 92 0.81 -5.02 9.62
C PRO A 92 1.68 -5.46 8.45
N HIS A 93 1.64 -4.73 7.32
CA HIS A 93 2.49 -5.05 6.17
C HIS A 93 3.98 -5.04 6.53
N MET A 94 4.39 -4.17 7.44
CA MET A 94 5.80 -4.05 7.84
C MET A 94 6.31 -5.26 8.63
N GLY A 95 5.42 -6.02 9.23
CA GLY A 95 5.80 -7.19 10.01
C GLY A 95 5.66 -8.51 9.28
N TRP A 96 5.17 -8.45 8.04
CA TRP A 96 4.84 -9.66 7.30
C TRP A 96 6.06 -10.35 6.68
N ASN A 97 6.95 -9.57 6.09
CA ASN A 97 8.15 -10.09 5.44
C ASN A 97 9.23 -9.02 5.50
N PRO A 98 10.51 -9.38 5.80
CA PRO A 98 11.59 -8.38 5.88
C PRO A 98 11.81 -7.60 4.58
N ALA A 99 11.38 -8.12 3.44
CA ALA A 99 11.54 -7.45 2.16
C ALA A 99 10.34 -6.55 1.81
N CYS A 100 9.32 -6.49 2.68
CA CYS A 100 8.19 -5.60 2.45
C CYS A 100 8.56 -4.17 2.75
N GLU A 101 8.01 -3.25 1.95
CA GLU A 101 8.23 -1.83 2.11
C GLU A 101 6.92 -1.09 1.95
N ILE A 102 6.85 0.11 2.51
CA ILE A 102 5.71 1.02 2.34
C ILE A 102 6.29 2.34 1.86
N GLU A 103 5.70 2.88 0.80
CA GLU A 103 6.03 4.23 0.35
C GLU A 103 4.89 5.17 0.66
N ILE A 104 5.22 6.39 1.05
CA ILE A 104 4.25 7.44 1.38
C ILE A 104 4.55 8.62 0.46
N HIS A 105 3.57 8.98 -0.38
CA HIS A 105 3.73 10.09 -1.32
C HIS A 105 2.67 11.15 -1.06
N GLU A 106 3.09 12.40 -0.91
CA GLU A 106 2.15 13.48 -0.74
C GLU A 106 1.48 13.80 -2.09
N SER A 107 0.16 13.93 -2.07
CA SER A 107 -0.57 14.34 -3.26
C SER A 107 -0.46 15.85 -3.41
N LEU A 108 0.19 16.30 -4.47
CA LEU A 108 0.43 17.71 -4.73
C LEU A 108 -0.67 18.28 -5.61
N ALA A 109 -0.90 19.60 -5.49
CA ALA A 109 -1.88 20.27 -6.32
C ALA A 109 -1.48 20.21 -7.79
N VAL A 110 -2.46 20.00 -8.67
CA VAL A 110 -2.22 20.04 -10.10
C VAL A 110 -2.04 21.52 -10.51
N PRO A 111 -0.96 21.87 -11.23
CA PRO A 111 -0.77 23.25 -11.66
C PRO A 111 -1.96 23.78 -12.44
N GLY A 112 -2.42 24.99 -12.10
CA GLY A 112 -3.53 25.62 -12.77
C GLY A 112 -4.91 25.22 -12.27
N SER A 113 -5.00 24.38 -11.26
CA SER A 113 -6.28 23.94 -10.70
C SER A 113 -6.57 24.61 -9.36
#